data_95dc5b8167b91dfc217d06afbe693e0a
#
_entry.id   95dc5b8167b91dfc217d06afbe693e0a
#
_cell.length_a   1.000
_cell.length_b   1.000
_cell.length_c   1.000
_cell.angle_alpha   90.00
_cell.angle_beta   90.00
_cell.angle_gamma   90.00
#
_symmetry.space_group_name_H-M   'P 1'
#
loop_
_entity.id
_entity.type
_entity.pdbx_description
1 polymer ?
#
loop_
_entity_poly.entity_id
_entity_poly.type
_entity_poly.pdbx_seq_one_letter_code
_entity_poly.pdbx_strand_id
1 'polypeptide(L)'
;DLALDLEAIEWSAKLGALEALEWGTTAIIDHHESPNAMEGSLSVIADACQEVGVRISCAYGVTDRHGPEGAAAGLAENDRFLGDGEREGYVGLHAAFTCSDDTIAAAAELARKHDVGVHVHVAEGDTDTWQRLVDHSDDDWLIVHGVHLPDDHGLRGTLVHNPRSNMNNSVGYARPGRFDLPIALGTDGIGADMLEEFRLAYVAARADDVTATPDQAWGWLQTGWDLMPAALGDRVYWAVESTDPWHLAFTPGTSPLEVEVDGEVVWDGEPTLVDGDEIRAKAAEAATKLHARLAALG
;
A
#
# COMPACT_ATOMS: atom_id res chain seq x y z
N ASP A 1 9.98 3.21 -12.88
CA ASP A 1 9.48 4.57 -12.64
C ASP A 1 9.74 5.50 -13.84
N LEU A 2 11.00 5.64 -14.35
CA LEU A 2 11.37 6.56 -15.44
C LEU A 2 10.68 6.33 -16.79
N ALA A 3 10.08 5.16 -17.03
CA ALA A 3 9.40 4.82 -18.27
C ALA A 3 7.88 4.90 -18.21
N LEU A 4 7.31 5.20 -17.01
CA LEU A 4 5.87 5.35 -16.85
C LEU A 4 5.34 6.61 -17.54
N ASP A 5 4.15 6.47 -18.12
CA ASP A 5 3.28 7.56 -18.54
C ASP A 5 1.88 7.37 -17.95
N LEU A 6 1.02 8.36 -18.05
CA LEU A 6 -0.32 8.31 -17.45
C LEU A 6 -1.17 7.16 -18.00
N GLU A 7 -1.00 6.75 -19.29
CA GLU A 7 -1.70 5.59 -19.85
C GLU A 7 -1.28 4.28 -19.16
N ALA A 8 0.03 4.11 -18.93
CA ALA A 8 0.54 2.93 -18.25
C ALA A 8 0.11 2.90 -16.76
N ILE A 9 0.06 4.06 -16.10
CA ILE A 9 -0.41 4.20 -14.72
C ILE A 9 -1.89 3.81 -14.64
N GLU A 10 -2.75 4.33 -15.54
CA GLU A 10 -4.17 4.02 -15.58
C GLU A 10 -4.44 2.51 -15.68
N TRP A 11 -3.86 1.88 -16.71
CA TRP A 11 -4.10 0.44 -16.93
C TRP A 11 -3.48 -0.46 -15.86
N SER A 12 -2.36 -0.03 -15.27
CA SER A 12 -1.77 -0.72 -14.11
C SER A 12 -2.69 -0.62 -12.89
N ALA A 13 -3.25 0.57 -12.61
CA ALA A 13 -4.15 0.78 -11.49
C ALA A 13 -5.47 -0.01 -11.66
N LYS A 14 -6.07 0.01 -12.88
CA LYS A 14 -7.26 -0.82 -13.18
C LYS A 14 -7.00 -2.31 -12.99
N LEU A 15 -5.83 -2.80 -13.46
CA LEU A 15 -5.46 -4.20 -13.27
C LEU A 15 -5.26 -4.54 -11.78
N GLY A 16 -4.54 -3.70 -11.04
CA GLY A 16 -4.34 -3.89 -9.60
C GLY A 16 -5.65 -3.86 -8.80
N ALA A 17 -6.58 -2.96 -9.16
CA ALA A 17 -7.91 -2.92 -8.55
C ALA A 17 -8.75 -4.17 -8.89
N LEU A 18 -8.69 -4.66 -10.12
CA LEU A 18 -9.34 -5.89 -10.54
C LEU A 18 -8.80 -7.10 -9.74
N GLU A 19 -7.47 -7.22 -9.64
CA GLU A 19 -6.82 -8.26 -8.84
C GLU A 19 -7.19 -8.16 -7.35
N ALA A 20 -7.35 -6.93 -6.81
CA ALA A 20 -7.80 -6.71 -5.44
C ALA A 20 -9.19 -7.29 -5.19
N LEU A 21 -10.15 -7.06 -6.09
CA LEU A 21 -11.50 -7.64 -6.00
C LEU A 21 -11.48 -9.18 -6.12
N GLU A 22 -10.65 -9.74 -6.99
CA GLU A 22 -10.47 -11.20 -7.12
C GLU A 22 -10.06 -11.87 -5.81
N TRP A 23 -9.39 -11.11 -4.92
CA TRP A 23 -8.95 -11.58 -3.61
C TRP A 23 -9.75 -10.99 -2.44
N GLY A 24 -10.87 -10.30 -2.73
CA GLY A 24 -11.76 -9.75 -1.70
C GLY A 24 -11.22 -8.53 -0.98
N THR A 25 -10.31 -7.79 -1.58
CA THR A 25 -9.81 -6.51 -1.08
C THR A 25 -10.69 -5.39 -1.63
N THR A 26 -11.34 -4.62 -0.76
CA THR A 26 -12.28 -3.54 -1.12
C THR A 26 -11.64 -2.16 -1.08
N ALA A 27 -10.51 -2.03 -0.38
CA ALA A 27 -9.82 -0.76 -0.15
C ALA A 27 -8.30 -0.91 -0.19
N ILE A 28 -7.62 0.05 -0.80
CA ILE A 28 -6.17 0.06 -1.01
C ILE A 28 -5.58 1.37 -0.48
N ILE A 29 -4.44 1.30 0.20
CA ILE A 29 -3.57 2.46 0.45
C ILE A 29 -2.36 2.31 -0.47
N ASP A 30 -2.23 3.21 -1.44
CA ASP A 30 -1.21 3.13 -2.50
C ASP A 30 -0.06 4.12 -2.29
N HIS A 31 1.15 3.69 -2.65
CA HIS A 31 2.35 4.51 -2.64
C HIS A 31 2.97 4.53 -4.03
N HIS A 32 2.78 5.61 -4.76
CA HIS A 32 3.12 5.73 -6.17
C HIS A 32 4.35 6.59 -6.41
N GLU A 33 5.19 6.21 -7.40
CA GLU A 33 6.31 7.01 -7.89
C GLU A 33 6.39 6.94 -9.43
N SER A 34 6.30 8.10 -10.10
CA SER A 34 6.39 8.22 -11.57
C SER A 34 7.03 9.56 -11.97
N PRO A 35 8.37 9.69 -11.89
CA PRO A 35 9.04 10.99 -12.03
C PRO A 35 8.84 11.67 -13.39
N ASN A 36 8.49 10.91 -14.46
CA ASN A 36 8.22 11.47 -15.79
C ASN A 36 6.72 11.68 -16.08
N ALA A 37 5.83 11.28 -15.16
CA ALA A 37 4.38 11.44 -15.29
C ALA A 37 3.76 11.76 -13.91
N MET A 38 4.34 12.74 -13.22
CA MET A 38 4.03 13.04 -11.83
C MET A 38 2.69 13.77 -11.69
N GLU A 39 2.54 14.92 -12.37
CA GLU A 39 1.33 15.75 -12.26
C GLU A 39 0.10 14.99 -12.76
N GLY A 40 -0.90 14.85 -11.89
CA GLY A 40 -2.16 14.16 -12.17
C GLY A 40 -2.11 12.64 -11.97
N SER A 41 -0.94 12.05 -11.68
CA SER A 41 -0.80 10.58 -11.51
C SER A 41 -1.70 10.02 -10.42
N LEU A 42 -1.78 10.68 -9.27
CA LEU A 42 -2.64 10.23 -8.17
C LEU A 42 -4.13 10.27 -8.54
N SER A 43 -4.56 11.28 -9.31
CA SER A 43 -5.93 11.35 -9.79
C SER A 43 -6.25 10.22 -10.77
N VAL A 44 -5.32 9.91 -11.70
CA VAL A 44 -5.47 8.80 -12.64
C VAL A 44 -5.61 7.46 -11.91
N ILE A 45 -4.81 7.23 -10.87
CA ILE A 45 -4.90 6.02 -10.05
C ILE A 45 -6.24 5.95 -9.33
N ALA A 46 -6.64 7.06 -8.69
CA ALA A 46 -7.89 7.11 -7.93
C ALA A 46 -9.12 6.87 -8.83
N ASP A 47 -9.17 7.54 -9.99
CA ASP A 47 -10.26 7.38 -10.95
C ASP A 47 -10.30 5.94 -11.49
N ALA A 48 -9.16 5.36 -11.83
CA ALA A 48 -9.04 3.99 -12.32
C ALA A 48 -9.55 2.95 -11.31
N CYS A 49 -9.18 3.09 -10.03
CA CYS A 49 -9.66 2.19 -8.98
C CYS A 49 -11.16 2.36 -8.72
N GLN A 50 -11.66 3.60 -8.72
CA GLN A 50 -13.07 3.89 -8.55
C GLN A 50 -13.92 3.31 -9.69
N GLU A 51 -13.45 3.37 -10.94
CA GLU A 51 -14.15 2.75 -12.08
C GLU A 51 -14.31 1.24 -11.92
N VAL A 52 -13.33 0.57 -11.32
CA VAL A 52 -13.36 -0.88 -11.05
C VAL A 52 -14.22 -1.20 -9.82
N GLY A 53 -14.46 -0.22 -8.92
CA GLY A 53 -15.25 -0.38 -7.71
C GLY A 53 -14.42 -0.60 -6.44
N VAL A 54 -13.13 -0.24 -6.45
CA VAL A 54 -12.23 -0.34 -5.29
C VAL A 54 -11.99 1.04 -4.70
N ARG A 55 -12.07 1.17 -3.38
CA ARG A 55 -11.66 2.38 -2.66
C ARG A 55 -10.16 2.51 -2.67
N ILE A 56 -9.66 3.73 -2.76
CA ILE A 56 -8.22 3.96 -2.72
C ILE A 56 -7.87 5.25 -1.98
N SER A 57 -6.81 5.17 -1.21
CA SER A 57 -6.11 6.29 -0.59
C SER A 57 -4.71 6.37 -1.21
N CYS A 58 -4.38 7.49 -1.88
CA CYS A 58 -3.15 7.59 -2.66
C CYS A 58 -2.09 8.44 -1.96
N ALA A 59 -0.82 8.11 -2.19
CA ALA A 59 0.33 8.91 -1.77
C ALA A 59 1.37 8.96 -2.89
N TYR A 60 1.92 10.14 -3.22
CA TYR A 60 3.06 10.24 -4.11
C TYR A 60 4.36 10.17 -3.32
N GLY A 61 5.21 9.19 -3.61
CA GLY A 61 6.48 8.94 -2.94
C GLY A 61 7.55 9.97 -3.29
N VAL A 62 7.60 11.06 -2.52
CA VAL A 62 8.58 12.15 -2.70
C VAL A 62 9.99 11.66 -2.41
N THR A 63 10.94 12.02 -3.27
CA THR A 63 12.35 11.67 -3.13
C THR A 63 13.26 12.73 -3.75
N ASP A 64 14.43 12.97 -3.14
CA ASP A 64 15.46 13.86 -3.69
C ASP A 64 16.37 13.19 -4.74
N ARG A 65 16.14 11.89 -5.05
CA ARG A 65 16.91 11.17 -6.10
C ARG A 65 16.79 11.82 -7.49
N HIS A 66 15.69 12.55 -7.73
CA HIS A 66 15.43 13.29 -8.96
C HIS A 66 15.76 14.79 -8.84
N GLY A 67 16.55 15.17 -7.84
CA GLY A 67 16.93 16.53 -7.53
C GLY A 67 15.84 17.34 -6.79
N PRO A 68 16.16 18.57 -6.36
CA PRO A 68 15.25 19.42 -5.58
C PRO A 68 13.96 19.76 -6.32
N GLU A 69 14.02 19.90 -7.65
CA GLU A 69 12.84 20.17 -8.49
C GLU A 69 11.89 18.97 -8.52
N GLY A 70 12.44 17.73 -8.56
CA GLY A 70 11.67 16.51 -8.47
C GLY A 70 10.97 16.36 -7.12
N ALA A 71 11.69 16.62 -6.02
CA ALA A 71 11.11 16.60 -4.68
C ALA A 71 9.98 17.65 -4.53
N ALA A 72 10.22 18.88 -5.01
CA ALA A 72 9.21 19.93 -4.97
C ALA A 72 7.96 19.57 -5.81
N ALA A 73 8.14 18.96 -6.99
CA ALA A 73 7.04 18.52 -7.84
C ALA A 73 6.24 17.38 -7.18
N GLY A 74 6.90 16.42 -6.50
CA GLY A 74 6.22 15.36 -5.76
C GLY A 74 5.40 15.89 -4.58
N LEU A 75 5.93 16.87 -3.83
CA LEU A 75 5.16 17.55 -2.79
C LEU A 75 3.96 18.29 -3.38
N ALA A 76 4.14 18.96 -4.54
CA ALA A 76 3.06 19.65 -5.23
C ALA A 76 1.97 18.69 -5.73
N GLU A 77 2.31 17.48 -6.18
CA GLU A 77 1.31 16.47 -6.57
C GLU A 77 0.49 15.97 -5.36
N ASN A 78 1.14 15.69 -4.21
CA ASN A 78 0.42 15.40 -2.97
C ASN A 78 -0.50 16.56 -2.56
N ASP A 79 0.01 17.83 -2.58
CA ASP A 79 -0.78 19.02 -2.23
C ASP A 79 -1.97 19.23 -3.18
N ARG A 80 -1.78 19.02 -4.48
CA ARG A 80 -2.83 19.11 -5.49
C ARG A 80 -3.92 18.05 -5.26
N PHE A 81 -3.51 16.80 -5.04
CA PHE A 81 -4.44 15.68 -4.88
C PHE A 81 -5.28 15.81 -3.61
N LEU A 82 -4.64 16.13 -2.48
CA LEU A 82 -5.31 16.30 -1.19
C LEU A 82 -6.13 17.59 -1.12
N GLY A 83 -5.77 18.59 -1.93
CA GLY A 83 -6.37 19.92 -1.91
C GLY A 83 -7.77 20.01 -2.52
N ASP A 84 -8.23 19.00 -3.28
CA ASP A 84 -9.59 18.97 -3.81
C ASP A 84 -10.65 18.62 -2.73
N GLY A 85 -10.21 18.02 -1.60
CA GLY A 85 -11.05 17.72 -0.44
C GLY A 85 -12.08 16.60 -0.64
N GLU A 86 -12.09 15.96 -1.80
CA GLU A 86 -13.01 14.87 -2.14
C GLU A 86 -12.31 13.50 -2.10
N ARG A 87 -10.97 13.48 -2.00
CA ARG A 87 -10.14 12.28 -2.13
C ARG A 87 -9.38 11.97 -0.85
N GLU A 88 -9.31 10.71 -0.51
CA GLU A 88 -8.51 10.23 0.62
C GLU A 88 -7.05 10.01 0.18
N GLY A 89 -6.10 10.34 1.05
CA GLY A 89 -4.69 10.16 0.75
C GLY A 89 -3.78 10.41 1.94
N TYR A 90 -2.52 10.13 1.73
CA TYR A 90 -1.40 10.44 2.60
C TYR A 90 -0.40 11.35 1.87
N VAL A 91 0.49 12.00 2.60
CA VAL A 91 1.69 12.55 1.97
C VAL A 91 2.73 11.45 1.88
N GLY A 92 3.18 11.11 0.66
CA GLY A 92 4.18 10.07 0.46
C GLY A 92 5.60 10.61 0.63
N LEU A 93 6.44 9.87 1.38
CA LEU A 93 7.90 9.97 1.36
C LEU A 93 8.47 8.62 0.95
N HIS A 94 9.38 8.59 -0.01
CA HIS A 94 9.99 7.32 -0.41
C HIS A 94 10.67 6.65 0.79
N ALA A 95 11.71 7.27 1.36
CA ALA A 95 12.39 6.80 2.57
C ALA A 95 13.29 7.91 3.13
N ALA A 96 13.64 7.83 4.42
CA ALA A 96 14.48 8.85 5.06
C ALA A 96 15.85 9.03 4.37
N PHE A 97 16.48 7.93 3.92
CA PHE A 97 17.80 7.99 3.28
C PHE A 97 17.79 8.55 1.86
N THR A 98 16.63 8.72 1.24
CA THR A 98 16.47 9.28 -0.11
C THR A 98 15.94 10.70 -0.10
N CYS A 99 15.65 11.26 1.08
CA CYS A 99 15.09 12.59 1.26
C CYS A 99 16.03 13.47 2.09
N SER A 100 16.10 14.77 1.75
CA SER A 100 16.79 15.76 2.58
C SER A 100 15.98 16.09 3.84
N ASP A 101 16.59 16.70 4.85
CA ASP A 101 15.88 17.16 6.05
C ASP A 101 14.79 18.18 5.70
N ASP A 102 15.06 19.05 4.73
CA ASP A 102 14.08 20.04 4.25
C ASP A 102 12.89 19.36 3.59
N THR A 103 13.09 18.30 2.79
CA THR A 103 12.03 17.52 2.16
C THR A 103 11.17 16.78 3.20
N ILE A 104 11.81 16.15 4.20
CA ILE A 104 11.11 15.47 5.30
C ILE A 104 10.24 16.49 6.08
N ALA A 105 10.82 17.64 6.46
CA ALA A 105 10.10 18.68 7.19
C ALA A 105 8.92 19.23 6.37
N ALA A 106 9.12 19.48 5.07
CA ALA A 106 8.06 19.97 4.18
C ALA A 106 6.92 18.94 4.00
N ALA A 107 7.23 17.66 3.88
CA ALA A 107 6.21 16.61 3.82
C ALA A 107 5.40 16.50 5.12
N ALA A 108 6.05 16.57 6.28
CA ALA A 108 5.38 16.57 7.57
C ALA A 108 4.51 17.83 7.78
N GLU A 109 4.93 19.01 7.28
CA GLU A 109 4.13 20.23 7.31
C GLU A 109 2.92 20.12 6.37
N LEU A 110 3.12 19.55 5.18
CA LEU A 110 2.05 19.32 4.20
C LEU A 110 0.99 18.35 4.75
N ALA A 111 1.41 17.27 5.40
CA ALA A 111 0.51 16.31 6.05
C ALA A 111 -0.35 17.01 7.11
N ARG A 112 0.25 17.82 7.99
CA ARG A 112 -0.49 18.62 8.98
C ARG A 112 -1.43 19.64 8.35
N LYS A 113 -1.06 20.25 7.20
CA LYS A 113 -1.91 21.20 6.46
C LYS A 113 -3.21 20.55 6.00
N HIS A 114 -3.15 19.30 5.57
CA HIS A 114 -4.30 18.54 5.05
C HIS A 114 -4.96 17.63 6.09
N ASP A 115 -4.46 17.62 7.34
CA ASP A 115 -4.96 16.74 8.42
C ASP A 115 -4.89 15.25 8.02
N VAL A 116 -3.76 14.83 7.44
CA VAL A 116 -3.47 13.45 7.02
C VAL A 116 -2.09 13.02 7.52
N GLY A 117 -1.84 11.71 7.52
CA GLY A 117 -0.55 11.15 7.87
C GLY A 117 0.47 11.17 6.72
N VAL A 118 1.66 10.66 7.02
CA VAL A 118 2.72 10.40 6.04
C VAL A 118 2.87 8.90 5.82
N HIS A 119 2.98 8.47 4.56
CA HIS A 119 3.29 7.09 4.17
C HIS A 119 4.77 7.02 3.77
N VAL A 120 5.59 6.28 4.52
CA VAL A 120 7.05 6.25 4.32
C VAL A 120 7.64 4.85 4.55
N HIS A 121 8.56 4.42 3.66
CA HIS A 121 9.33 3.20 3.88
C HIS A 121 10.44 3.46 4.92
N VAL A 122 10.55 2.56 5.90
CA VAL A 122 11.41 2.76 7.06
C VAL A 122 12.17 1.48 7.38
N ALA A 123 13.48 1.60 7.44
CA ALA A 123 14.37 0.52 7.87
C ALA A 123 14.08 -0.83 7.17
N GLU A 124 13.74 -0.79 5.87
CA GLU A 124 13.66 -1.99 5.03
C GLU A 124 15.06 -2.60 4.89
N GLY A 125 16.07 -1.77 4.58
CA GLY A 125 17.48 -2.11 4.62
C GLY A 125 18.17 -1.65 5.91
N ASP A 126 19.37 -2.19 6.16
CA ASP A 126 20.19 -1.93 7.36
C ASP A 126 20.92 -0.56 7.35
N THR A 127 20.89 0.14 6.22
CA THR A 127 21.57 1.44 6.01
C THR A 127 20.61 2.65 6.07
N ASP A 128 19.37 2.46 6.47
CA ASP A 128 18.38 3.54 6.56
C ASP A 128 18.74 4.56 7.65
N THR A 129 18.30 5.80 7.44
CA THR A 129 18.50 6.95 8.33
C THR A 129 17.20 7.37 9.02
N TRP A 130 16.38 6.40 9.40
CA TRP A 130 15.04 6.56 9.98
C TRP A 130 14.98 7.48 11.20
N GLN A 131 16.09 7.65 11.95
CA GLN A 131 16.17 8.55 13.11
C GLN A 131 15.78 9.98 12.78
N ARG A 132 15.94 10.39 11.52
CA ARG A 132 15.57 11.73 11.02
C ARG A 132 14.06 11.96 10.96
N LEU A 133 13.27 10.88 11.04
CA LEU A 133 11.81 10.94 11.03
C LEU A 133 11.21 11.09 12.44
N VAL A 134 11.98 10.82 13.50
CA VAL A 134 11.46 10.71 14.88
C VAL A 134 10.76 12.00 15.35
N ASP A 135 11.39 13.15 15.13
CA ASP A 135 10.83 14.45 15.55
C ASP A 135 9.63 14.93 14.68
N HIS A 136 9.37 14.26 13.56
CA HIS A 136 8.31 14.59 12.61
C HIS A 136 7.13 13.65 12.67
N SER A 137 7.37 12.37 13.04
CA SER A 137 6.35 11.31 13.02
C SER A 137 5.22 11.56 14.01
N ASP A 138 4.00 11.22 13.61
CA ASP A 138 2.78 11.34 14.40
C ASP A 138 1.95 10.04 14.32
N ASP A 139 0.88 9.96 15.11
CA ASP A 139 0.09 8.73 15.30
C ASP A 139 -0.64 8.27 14.02
N ASP A 140 -0.82 9.17 13.06
CA ASP A 140 -1.44 8.93 11.75
C ASP A 140 -0.45 8.49 10.66
N TRP A 141 0.85 8.38 10.97
CA TRP A 141 1.86 7.96 9.99
C TRP A 141 1.80 6.46 9.73
N LEU A 142 2.12 6.07 8.49
CA LEU A 142 2.36 4.68 8.08
C LEU A 142 3.87 4.43 7.97
N ILE A 143 4.38 3.63 8.90
CA ILE A 143 5.79 3.24 9.01
C ILE A 143 5.93 1.88 8.33
N VAL A 144 6.34 1.87 7.06
CA VAL A 144 6.30 0.66 6.24
C VAL A 144 7.59 -0.16 6.39
N HIS A 145 7.48 -1.47 6.43
CA HIS A 145 8.51 -2.51 6.62
C HIS A 145 9.04 -2.65 8.05
N GLY A 146 9.82 -1.71 8.57
CA GLY A 146 10.36 -1.74 9.92
C GLY A 146 11.32 -2.90 10.23
N VAL A 147 11.93 -3.54 9.21
CA VAL A 147 12.72 -4.78 9.34
C VAL A 147 13.90 -4.60 10.29
N HIS A 148 14.65 -3.51 10.11
CA HIS A 148 15.86 -3.21 10.86
C HIS A 148 15.68 -2.13 11.94
N LEU A 149 14.43 -1.79 12.29
CA LEU A 149 14.16 -0.89 13.41
C LEU A 149 14.58 -1.52 14.74
N PRO A 150 15.24 -0.80 15.66
CA PRO A 150 15.43 -1.25 17.05
C PRO A 150 14.12 -1.13 17.85
N ASP A 151 14.06 -1.78 19.01
CA ASP A 151 12.86 -1.76 19.87
C ASP A 151 12.55 -0.35 20.42
N ASP A 152 13.60 0.47 20.62
CA ASP A 152 13.54 1.84 21.14
C ASP A 152 13.59 2.92 20.04
N HIS A 153 12.99 2.65 18.87
CA HIS A 153 13.09 3.50 17.68
C HIS A 153 12.51 4.92 17.85
N GLY A 154 11.55 5.14 18.74
CA GLY A 154 10.95 6.45 19.01
C GLY A 154 10.01 7.00 17.94
N LEU A 155 9.75 6.29 16.85
CA LEU A 155 8.75 6.66 15.83
C LEU A 155 7.32 6.47 16.35
N ARG A 156 6.40 7.30 15.87
CA ARG A 156 4.95 7.21 16.11
C ARG A 156 4.25 6.82 14.81
N GLY A 157 3.09 6.17 14.91
CA GLY A 157 2.29 5.76 13.76
C GLY A 157 1.89 4.29 13.79
N THR A 158 1.43 3.77 12.66
CA THR A 158 1.12 2.34 12.46
C THR A 158 2.25 1.68 11.68
N LEU A 159 2.82 0.59 12.20
CA LEU A 159 3.77 -0.23 11.46
C LEU A 159 3.01 -1.07 10.42
N VAL A 160 3.37 -0.93 9.14
CA VAL A 160 2.83 -1.77 8.06
C VAL A 160 3.84 -2.86 7.72
N HIS A 161 3.51 -4.09 8.11
CA HIS A 161 4.35 -5.26 7.86
C HIS A 161 3.98 -5.92 6.53
N ASN A 162 4.98 -6.10 5.66
CA ASN A 162 4.84 -6.69 4.32
C ASN A 162 5.56 -8.05 4.26
N PRO A 163 4.97 -9.14 4.79
CA PRO A 163 5.70 -10.40 4.98
C PRO A 163 6.23 -11.00 3.68
N ARG A 164 5.42 -11.02 2.61
CA ARG A 164 5.78 -11.56 1.30
C ARG A 164 6.91 -10.75 0.66
N SER A 165 6.76 -9.42 0.63
CA SER A 165 7.75 -8.53 0.04
C SER A 165 9.09 -8.62 0.77
N ASN A 166 9.09 -8.53 2.09
CA ASN A 166 10.30 -8.63 2.90
C ASN A 166 11.05 -9.97 2.65
N MET A 167 10.30 -11.07 2.53
CA MET A 167 10.86 -12.38 2.18
C MET A 167 11.43 -12.40 0.76
N ASN A 168 10.66 -11.91 -0.23
CA ASN A 168 11.06 -11.89 -1.64
C ASN A 168 12.33 -11.05 -1.86
N ASN A 169 12.41 -9.90 -1.21
CA ASN A 169 13.53 -8.98 -1.29
C ASN A 169 14.73 -9.41 -0.43
N SER A 170 14.59 -10.50 0.33
CA SER A 170 15.64 -11.03 1.22
C SER A 170 16.12 -10.02 2.25
N VAL A 171 15.28 -9.08 2.68
CA VAL A 171 15.64 -8.05 3.67
C VAL A 171 15.53 -8.53 5.11
N GLY A 172 14.79 -9.62 5.36
CA GLY A 172 14.65 -10.23 6.67
C GLY A 172 13.23 -10.21 7.22
N TYR A 173 13.08 -10.59 8.49
CA TYR A 173 11.81 -10.60 9.19
C TYR A 173 11.75 -9.46 10.22
N ALA A 174 10.77 -8.58 10.10
CA ALA A 174 10.60 -7.39 10.94
C ALA A 174 10.30 -7.69 12.42
N ARG A 175 9.79 -8.91 12.75
CA ARG A 175 9.32 -9.26 14.10
C ARG A 175 8.33 -8.23 14.62
N PRO A 176 7.25 -7.92 13.91
CA PRO A 176 6.40 -6.77 14.22
C PRO A 176 5.84 -6.82 15.63
N GLY A 177 5.55 -8.00 16.18
CA GLY A 177 4.99 -8.17 17.53
C GLY A 177 5.87 -7.69 18.70
N ARG A 178 7.12 -7.25 18.44
CA ARG A 178 8.02 -6.67 19.46
C ARG A 178 7.84 -5.17 19.67
N PHE A 179 7.15 -4.49 18.77
CA PHE A 179 6.96 -3.04 18.83
C PHE A 179 5.68 -2.69 19.61
N ASP A 180 5.75 -1.59 20.33
CA ASP A 180 4.59 -0.96 20.98
C ASP A 180 3.93 0.05 20.02
N LEU A 181 3.56 -0.42 18.83
CA LEU A 181 2.83 0.30 17.81
C LEU A 181 1.63 -0.52 17.34
N PRO A 182 0.54 0.10 16.84
CA PRO A 182 -0.41 -0.59 16.00
C PRO A 182 0.31 -1.24 14.82
N ILE A 183 -0.07 -2.47 14.46
CA ILE A 183 0.55 -3.20 13.35
C ILE A 183 -0.54 -3.52 12.33
N ALA A 184 -0.32 -3.15 11.07
CA ALA A 184 -1.13 -3.54 9.94
C ALA A 184 -0.34 -4.45 9.00
N LEU A 185 -1.02 -5.14 8.08
CA LEU A 185 -0.41 -5.91 7.00
C LEU A 185 -0.54 -5.16 5.69
N GLY A 186 0.45 -5.33 4.83
CA GLY A 186 0.45 -4.83 3.46
C GLY A 186 1.05 -5.84 2.49
N THR A 187 0.78 -5.67 1.21
CA THR A 187 1.31 -6.50 0.12
C THR A 187 2.59 -5.96 -0.48
N ASP A 188 2.88 -4.66 -0.26
CA ASP A 188 3.84 -3.93 -1.09
C ASP A 188 3.45 -4.07 -2.58
N GLY A 189 4.36 -4.01 -3.52
CA GLY A 189 4.08 -4.19 -4.95
C GLY A 189 3.88 -5.66 -5.40
N ILE A 190 3.51 -6.60 -4.50
CA ILE A 190 3.45 -8.03 -4.81
C ILE A 190 2.06 -8.62 -4.49
N GLY A 191 1.17 -8.62 -5.48
CA GLY A 191 -0.15 -9.25 -5.39
C GLY A 191 -1.15 -8.47 -4.55
N ALA A 192 -2.33 -9.07 -4.31
CA ALA A 192 -3.45 -8.43 -3.62
C ALA A 192 -4.15 -9.36 -2.59
N ASP A 193 -3.65 -10.60 -2.40
CA ASP A 193 -4.24 -11.58 -1.49
C ASP A 193 -3.84 -11.30 -0.04
N MET A 194 -4.70 -10.56 0.68
CA MET A 194 -4.49 -10.22 2.09
C MET A 194 -4.67 -11.41 3.04
N LEU A 195 -5.40 -12.46 2.65
CA LEU A 195 -5.46 -13.70 3.44
C LEU A 195 -4.14 -14.48 3.32
N GLU A 196 -3.47 -14.41 2.19
CA GLU A 196 -2.13 -15.00 2.07
C GLU A 196 -1.09 -14.17 2.86
N GLU A 197 -1.16 -12.84 2.87
CA GLU A 197 -0.32 -12.01 3.75
C GLU A 197 -0.54 -12.35 5.23
N PHE A 198 -1.79 -12.55 5.65
CA PHE A 198 -2.11 -13.03 7.00
C PHE A 198 -1.44 -14.38 7.31
N ARG A 199 -1.51 -15.36 6.38
CA ARG A 199 -0.87 -16.66 6.56
C ARG A 199 0.65 -16.55 6.65
N LEU A 200 1.27 -15.76 5.78
CA LEU A 200 2.71 -15.53 5.79
C LEU A 200 3.17 -14.82 7.06
N ALA A 201 2.41 -13.82 7.52
CA ALA A 201 2.66 -13.14 8.78
C ALA A 201 2.61 -14.10 9.96
N TYR A 202 1.58 -14.96 10.03
CA TYR A 202 1.48 -15.99 11.06
C TYR A 202 2.64 -17.00 10.99
N VAL A 203 2.96 -17.51 9.80
CA VAL A 203 4.04 -18.49 9.62
C VAL A 203 5.39 -17.90 10.04
N ALA A 204 5.69 -16.66 9.65
CA ALA A 204 6.92 -15.97 10.02
C ALA A 204 6.99 -15.74 11.54
N ALA A 205 5.89 -15.26 12.14
CA ALA A 205 5.79 -15.07 13.59
C ALA A 205 5.99 -16.38 14.35
N ARG A 206 5.33 -17.46 13.90
CA ARG A 206 5.39 -18.78 14.53
C ARG A 206 6.76 -19.44 14.40
N ALA A 207 7.48 -19.16 13.32
CA ALA A 207 8.85 -19.66 13.12
C ALA A 207 9.86 -18.96 14.07
N ASP A 208 9.61 -17.71 14.42
CA ASP A 208 10.43 -16.94 15.36
C ASP A 208 10.03 -17.17 16.83
N ASP A 209 8.72 -17.19 17.12
CA ASP A 209 8.15 -17.40 18.46
C ASP A 209 7.09 -18.50 18.47
N VAL A 210 7.37 -19.59 19.16
CA VAL A 210 6.46 -20.73 19.28
C VAL A 210 5.15 -20.41 20.02
N THR A 211 5.01 -19.26 20.64
CA THR A 211 3.77 -18.80 21.28
C THR A 211 2.87 -17.99 20.37
N ALA A 212 3.36 -17.54 19.20
CA ALA A 212 2.56 -16.80 18.23
C ALA A 212 1.32 -17.60 17.76
N THR A 213 0.20 -16.92 17.59
CA THR A 213 -1.08 -17.52 17.22
C THR A 213 -1.66 -16.91 15.94
N PRO A 214 -2.54 -17.61 15.21
CA PRO A 214 -3.28 -17.00 14.13
C PRO A 214 -4.08 -15.76 14.53
N ASP A 215 -4.64 -15.75 15.76
CA ASP A 215 -5.37 -14.58 16.28
C ASP A 215 -4.52 -13.31 16.34
N GLN A 216 -3.23 -13.44 16.68
CA GLN A 216 -2.29 -12.32 16.67
C GLN A 216 -2.11 -11.76 15.25
N ALA A 217 -1.82 -12.58 14.25
CA ALA A 217 -1.65 -12.16 12.88
C ALA A 217 -2.97 -11.64 12.27
N TRP A 218 -4.11 -12.20 12.70
CA TRP A 218 -5.43 -11.70 12.33
C TRP A 218 -5.70 -10.31 12.89
N GLY A 219 -5.29 -10.05 14.14
CA GLY A 219 -5.33 -8.69 14.70
C GLY A 219 -4.55 -7.68 13.88
N TRP A 220 -3.39 -8.07 13.32
CA TRP A 220 -2.62 -7.20 12.41
C TRP A 220 -3.37 -6.93 11.10
N LEU A 221 -4.04 -7.93 10.52
CA LEU A 221 -4.90 -7.73 9.35
C LEU A 221 -6.06 -6.77 9.67
N GLN A 222 -6.71 -6.94 10.83
CA GLN A 222 -7.83 -6.10 11.25
C GLN A 222 -7.44 -4.64 11.48
N THR A 223 -6.23 -4.36 11.97
CA THR A 223 -5.72 -2.99 12.12
C THR A 223 -5.75 -2.24 10.78
N GLY A 224 -5.54 -2.94 9.65
CA GLY A 224 -5.67 -2.33 8.32
C GLY A 224 -7.06 -1.80 8.02
N TRP A 225 -8.12 -2.37 8.60
CA TRP A 225 -9.50 -1.87 8.41
C TRP A 225 -9.71 -0.51 9.08
N ASP A 226 -9.02 -0.23 10.18
CA ASP A 226 -9.12 1.05 10.89
C ASP A 226 -8.42 2.19 10.12
N LEU A 227 -7.51 1.86 9.18
CA LEU A 227 -6.81 2.83 8.33
C LEU A 227 -7.70 3.37 7.20
N MET A 228 -8.79 2.67 6.87
CA MET A 228 -9.76 3.07 5.83
C MET A 228 -11.19 2.99 6.38
N PRO A 229 -11.60 3.91 7.28
CA PRO A 229 -12.91 3.85 7.93
C PRO A 229 -14.10 3.82 6.98
N ALA A 230 -13.97 4.42 5.79
CA ALA A 230 -14.99 4.37 4.75
C ALA A 230 -15.29 2.95 4.25
N ALA A 231 -14.33 2.03 4.36
CA ALA A 231 -14.47 0.63 3.94
C ALA A 231 -15.12 -0.29 5.01
N LEU A 232 -15.35 0.19 6.24
CA LEU A 232 -15.92 -0.63 7.32
C LEU A 232 -17.36 -1.12 7.04
N GLY A 233 -18.05 -0.51 6.07
CA GLY A 233 -19.38 -0.93 5.61
C GLY A 233 -19.36 -1.96 4.48
N ASP A 234 -18.23 -2.17 3.83
CA ASP A 234 -18.07 -3.08 2.72
C ASP A 234 -18.18 -4.55 3.20
N ARG A 235 -18.56 -5.45 2.30
CA ARG A 235 -18.78 -6.86 2.64
C ARG A 235 -18.12 -7.78 1.63
N VAL A 236 -17.53 -8.86 2.15
CA VAL A 236 -16.99 -9.93 1.33
C VAL A 236 -17.59 -11.26 1.77
N TYR A 237 -18.20 -11.96 0.86
CA TYR A 237 -18.77 -13.29 1.07
C TYR A 237 -17.78 -14.33 0.57
N TRP A 238 -17.25 -15.13 1.49
CA TRP A 238 -16.16 -16.06 1.22
C TRP A 238 -16.64 -17.49 1.00
N ALA A 239 -15.95 -18.23 0.11
CA ALA A 239 -16.15 -19.65 -0.12
C ALA A 239 -15.48 -20.51 0.98
N VAL A 240 -15.81 -20.26 2.25
CA VAL A 240 -15.25 -20.99 3.41
C VAL A 240 -16.34 -21.42 4.39
N GLU A 241 -16.05 -22.48 5.14
CA GLU A 241 -16.96 -22.98 6.18
C GLU A 241 -16.91 -22.11 7.46
N SER A 242 -15.80 -21.42 7.70
CA SER A 242 -15.57 -20.60 8.88
C SER A 242 -14.57 -19.48 8.60
N THR A 243 -14.83 -18.30 9.15
CA THR A 243 -13.92 -17.14 9.17
C THR A 243 -13.09 -17.09 10.46
N ASP A 244 -13.06 -18.15 11.25
CA ASP A 244 -12.18 -18.26 12.42
C ASP A 244 -10.71 -18.19 11.97
N PRO A 245 -9.85 -17.38 12.62
CA PRO A 245 -8.45 -17.22 12.21
C PRO A 245 -7.67 -18.54 12.19
N TRP A 246 -7.96 -19.47 13.11
CA TRP A 246 -7.34 -20.80 13.11
C TRP A 246 -7.75 -21.64 11.89
N HIS A 247 -9.00 -21.52 11.46
CA HIS A 247 -9.45 -22.19 10.23
C HIS A 247 -8.77 -21.58 9.00
N LEU A 248 -8.80 -20.23 8.87
CA LEU A 248 -8.23 -19.51 7.72
C LEU A 248 -6.72 -19.68 7.59
N ALA A 249 -5.98 -19.76 8.71
CA ALA A 249 -4.53 -19.98 8.70
C ALA A 249 -4.11 -21.29 8.03
N PHE A 250 -5.00 -22.30 8.03
CA PHE A 250 -4.72 -23.65 7.49
C PHE A 250 -5.59 -24.02 6.28
N THR A 251 -6.41 -23.07 5.77
CA THR A 251 -7.26 -23.29 4.59
C THR A 251 -6.74 -22.42 3.43
N PRO A 252 -5.89 -22.96 2.53
CA PRO A 252 -5.37 -22.20 1.41
C PRO A 252 -6.41 -22.04 0.29
N GLY A 253 -6.17 -21.07 -0.61
CA GLY A 253 -6.95 -20.90 -1.83
C GLY A 253 -8.39 -20.40 -1.58
N THR A 254 -8.60 -19.69 -0.48
CA THR A 254 -9.86 -19.03 -0.18
C THR A 254 -10.08 -17.85 -1.13
N SER A 255 -11.19 -17.86 -1.87
CA SER A 255 -11.58 -16.78 -2.78
C SER A 255 -12.95 -16.21 -2.39
N PRO A 256 -13.23 -14.94 -2.71
CA PRO A 256 -14.55 -14.38 -2.53
C PRO A 256 -15.55 -15.00 -3.51
N LEU A 257 -16.79 -15.16 -3.05
CA LEU A 257 -17.94 -15.48 -3.89
C LEU A 257 -18.55 -14.17 -4.41
N GLU A 258 -18.61 -13.16 -3.55
CA GLU A 258 -19.18 -11.86 -3.85
C GLU A 258 -18.45 -10.78 -3.03
N VAL A 259 -18.26 -9.61 -3.63
CA VAL A 259 -17.72 -8.41 -2.97
C VAL A 259 -18.70 -7.27 -3.15
N GLU A 260 -19.07 -6.61 -2.04
CA GLU A 260 -19.96 -5.46 -1.99
C GLU A 260 -19.21 -4.23 -1.46
N VAL A 261 -19.21 -3.14 -2.20
CA VAL A 261 -18.64 -1.84 -1.83
C VAL A 261 -19.74 -0.80 -1.86
N ASP A 262 -19.93 -0.05 -0.79
CA ASP A 262 -21.03 0.92 -0.63
C ASP A 262 -22.45 0.35 -0.86
N GLY A 263 -22.65 -0.95 -0.66
CA GLY A 263 -23.91 -1.62 -0.92
C GLY A 263 -24.13 -1.97 -2.39
N GLU A 264 -23.15 -1.79 -3.25
CA GLU A 264 -23.14 -2.23 -4.63
C GLU A 264 -22.26 -3.48 -4.80
N VAL A 265 -22.77 -4.52 -5.45
CA VAL A 265 -21.99 -5.72 -5.78
C VAL A 265 -21.03 -5.35 -6.90
N VAL A 266 -19.73 -5.39 -6.61
CA VAL A 266 -18.66 -5.05 -7.56
C VAL A 266 -17.94 -6.29 -8.12
N TRP A 267 -18.17 -7.46 -7.50
CA TRP A 267 -17.63 -8.75 -7.90
C TRP A 267 -18.60 -9.89 -7.53
N ASP A 268 -18.89 -10.78 -8.47
CA ASP A 268 -19.69 -12.00 -8.27
C ASP A 268 -19.11 -13.24 -9.00
N GLY A 269 -17.79 -13.38 -8.96
CA GLY A 269 -16.99 -14.33 -9.73
C GLY A 269 -16.32 -13.68 -10.94
N GLU A 270 -16.80 -12.50 -11.32
CA GLU A 270 -16.22 -11.58 -12.31
C GLU A 270 -16.59 -10.12 -11.92
N PRO A 271 -15.87 -9.11 -12.42
CA PRO A 271 -16.19 -7.72 -12.11
C PRO A 271 -17.53 -7.34 -12.74
N THR A 272 -18.37 -6.62 -11.97
CA THR A 272 -19.72 -6.24 -12.41
C THR A 272 -19.80 -4.86 -13.06
N LEU A 273 -18.83 -3.97 -12.77
CA LEU A 273 -18.82 -2.59 -13.24
C LEU A 273 -18.02 -2.38 -14.53
N VAL A 274 -17.11 -3.28 -14.83
CA VAL A 274 -16.14 -3.17 -15.93
C VAL A 274 -15.97 -4.49 -16.67
N ASP A 275 -15.39 -4.44 -17.87
CA ASP A 275 -14.99 -5.64 -18.62
C ASP A 275 -13.55 -6.04 -18.17
N GLY A 276 -13.45 -7.12 -17.38
CA GLY A 276 -12.19 -7.62 -16.86
C GLY A 276 -11.22 -8.11 -17.95
N ASP A 277 -11.73 -8.68 -19.05
CA ASP A 277 -10.91 -9.13 -20.18
C ASP A 277 -10.33 -7.93 -20.95
N GLU A 278 -11.10 -6.83 -21.09
CA GLU A 278 -10.59 -5.58 -21.66
C GLU A 278 -9.48 -5.00 -20.81
N ILE A 279 -9.65 -4.92 -19.49
CA ILE A 279 -8.61 -4.42 -18.57
C ILE A 279 -7.32 -5.21 -18.72
N ARG A 280 -7.39 -6.56 -18.69
CA ARG A 280 -6.22 -7.43 -18.84
C ARG A 280 -5.52 -7.24 -20.19
N ALA A 281 -6.30 -7.14 -21.28
CA ALA A 281 -5.75 -6.90 -22.61
C ALA A 281 -5.05 -5.54 -22.72
N LYS A 282 -5.67 -4.47 -22.22
CA LYS A 282 -5.12 -3.12 -22.23
C LYS A 282 -3.90 -2.97 -21.32
N ALA A 283 -3.91 -3.56 -20.13
CA ALA A 283 -2.74 -3.61 -19.26
C ALA A 283 -1.56 -4.33 -19.93
N ALA A 284 -1.80 -5.44 -20.65
CA ALA A 284 -0.76 -6.14 -21.38
C ALA A 284 -0.20 -5.29 -22.55
N GLU A 285 -1.05 -4.53 -23.27
CA GLU A 285 -0.61 -3.56 -24.29
C GLU A 285 0.26 -2.46 -23.67
N ALA A 286 -0.18 -1.87 -22.54
CA ALA A 286 0.54 -0.83 -21.83
C ALA A 286 1.89 -1.35 -21.29
N ALA A 287 1.93 -2.56 -20.72
CA ALA A 287 3.15 -3.21 -20.28
C ALA A 287 4.15 -3.43 -21.43
N THR A 288 3.67 -3.81 -22.60
CA THR A 288 4.51 -3.96 -23.80
C THR A 288 5.14 -2.62 -24.21
N LYS A 289 4.37 -1.53 -24.20
CA LYS A 289 4.87 -0.18 -24.48
C LYS A 289 5.88 0.27 -23.41
N LEU A 290 5.60 -0.01 -22.13
CA LEU A 290 6.48 0.29 -20.99
C LEU A 290 7.83 -0.43 -21.14
N HIS A 291 7.83 -1.73 -21.45
CA HIS A 291 9.06 -2.50 -21.67
C HIS A 291 9.88 -1.96 -22.86
N ALA A 292 9.22 -1.52 -23.94
CA ALA A 292 9.90 -0.89 -25.08
C ALA A 292 10.57 0.43 -24.68
N ARG A 293 9.90 1.26 -23.85
CA ARG A 293 10.48 2.50 -23.31
C ARG A 293 11.66 2.22 -22.38
N LEU A 294 11.53 1.24 -21.48
CA LEU A 294 12.62 0.81 -20.59
C LEU A 294 13.85 0.37 -21.37
N ALA A 295 13.67 -0.43 -22.43
CA ALA A 295 14.76 -0.86 -23.30
C ALA A 295 15.45 0.30 -24.05
N ALA A 296 14.74 1.41 -24.28
CA ALA A 296 15.29 2.61 -24.91
C ALA A 296 16.07 3.52 -23.93
N LEU A 297 15.88 3.36 -22.64
CA LEU A 297 16.62 4.10 -21.60
C LEU A 297 18.01 3.50 -21.32
N GLY A 298 18.32 2.31 -21.84
CA GLY A 298 19.62 1.66 -21.72
C GLY A 298 19.64 0.59 -20.70
#